data_b8dbb8df680bf25e1bfe89b41dfbbbb0
#
_entry.id   b8dbb8df680bf25e1bfe89b41dfbbbb0
#
_cell.length_a   1.000
_cell.length_b   1.000
_cell.length_c   1.000
_cell.angle_alpha   90.00
_cell.angle_beta   90.00
_cell.angle_gamma   90.00
#
_symmetry.space_group_name_H-M   'P 1'
#
loop_
_entity.id
_entity.type
_entity.pdbx_description
1 polymer ?
#
loop_
_entity_poly.entity_id
_entity_poly.type
_entity_poly.pdbx_seq_one_letter_code
_entity_poly.pdbx_strand_id
1 'polypeptide(L)'
;MAARYATHGAARGQREVLIVARALKRTLRRWLYIGHRWVGIVTCLFFAMWFISGVVMMYVAFPGLSDKERLAALPDIQWEKVALSPDDAMKAAGAARYPRDLRLSMLADEPVYRITAWDSKRQAISAADGRVITSVSEQQALAVAQHHPASRSPQFEEIVDRDQWSVSARYDPLRPLYLIALGDNADTKLYISARSGEIALDTNRTERVWNWLGSIPHWIYPTVLRKDGPLWRLVVLWISGICLIVGVTGIWIGILRVRLKQRYASGRITPYRGWMAWHHVTGLIAGIFVLTWMFSGWLSLNPGEYFAGRNTTREVLQRYAGHDAPTIATRLPTPQAAAVEARFVWLDGSPMMIAASRDGTQRPLDVTSGELAKPTQDRLWTAATKLLPRAQITEQLILREYDAYWYAHHHDRELPVLRAVFGDDAKTWFHISPLTGDIVGRVDSSRRTYRWLFNALHSFDFQLLLTYRPAWDIVVWLLSILGTIVSASGVVIGWRYLRG
;
A
#
# COMPACT_ATOMS: atom_id res chain seq x y z
N MET A 1 46.22 -40.06 -48.34
CA MET A 1 46.17 -40.52 -46.91
C MET A 1 45.80 -39.43 -45.91
N ALA A 2 46.20 -38.19 -46.06
CA ALA A 2 45.92 -37.07 -45.11
C ALA A 2 44.44 -36.73 -44.90
N ALA A 3 43.58 -36.84 -45.94
CA ALA A 3 42.14 -36.51 -45.78
C ALA A 3 41.35 -37.47 -44.90
N ARG A 4 41.77 -38.76 -44.74
CA ARG A 4 41.13 -39.73 -43.84
C ARG A 4 41.48 -39.53 -42.39
N TYR A 5 42.64 -38.93 -42.05
CA TYR A 5 43.03 -38.62 -40.69
C TYR A 5 42.31 -37.36 -40.14
N ALA A 6 42.05 -36.35 -40.98
CA ALA A 6 41.35 -35.13 -40.61
C ALA A 6 39.86 -35.41 -40.26
N THR A 7 39.19 -36.29 -40.99
CA THR A 7 37.79 -36.66 -40.73
C THR A 7 37.64 -37.52 -39.49
N HIS A 8 38.61 -38.36 -39.14
CA HIS A 8 38.56 -39.14 -37.90
C HIS A 8 38.80 -38.29 -36.63
N GLY A 9 39.67 -37.27 -36.70
CA GLY A 9 39.90 -36.33 -35.61
C GLY A 9 38.67 -35.46 -35.29
N ALA A 10 38.01 -34.94 -36.32
CA ALA A 10 36.80 -34.16 -36.21
C ALA A 10 35.63 -34.97 -35.61
N ALA A 11 35.45 -36.21 -36.03
CA ALA A 11 34.42 -37.11 -35.53
C ALA A 11 34.64 -37.52 -34.06
N ARG A 12 35.90 -37.65 -33.65
CA ARG A 12 36.30 -37.95 -32.26
C ARG A 12 36.04 -36.74 -31.35
N GLY A 13 36.42 -35.54 -31.76
CA GLY A 13 36.13 -34.29 -31.01
C GLY A 13 34.63 -34.04 -30.86
N GLN A 14 33.83 -34.27 -31.89
CA GLN A 14 32.36 -34.17 -31.79
C GLN A 14 31.76 -35.19 -30.83
N ARG A 15 32.28 -36.44 -30.79
CA ARG A 15 31.82 -37.45 -29.80
C ARG A 15 32.18 -37.05 -28.36
N GLU A 16 33.34 -36.52 -28.10
CA GLU A 16 33.78 -36.07 -26.78
C GLU A 16 32.93 -34.88 -26.31
N VAL A 17 32.65 -33.88 -27.16
CA VAL A 17 31.74 -32.76 -26.85
C VAL A 17 30.33 -33.26 -26.51
N LEU A 18 29.81 -34.22 -27.25
CA LEU A 18 28.50 -34.84 -27.01
C LEU A 18 28.46 -35.62 -25.69
N ILE A 19 29.53 -36.33 -25.32
CA ILE A 19 29.64 -37.06 -24.05
C ILE A 19 29.65 -36.07 -22.87
N VAL A 20 30.46 -35.01 -22.94
CA VAL A 20 30.55 -33.97 -21.95
C VAL A 20 29.20 -33.26 -21.82
N ALA A 21 28.54 -32.88 -22.89
CA ALA A 21 27.22 -32.24 -22.87
C ALA A 21 26.15 -33.14 -22.25
N ARG A 22 26.18 -34.46 -22.52
CA ARG A 22 25.25 -35.43 -21.89
C ARG A 22 25.52 -35.60 -20.39
N ALA A 23 26.77 -35.64 -19.98
CA ALA A 23 27.18 -35.72 -18.58
C ALA A 23 26.74 -34.48 -17.84
N LEU A 24 27.00 -33.27 -18.37
CA LEU A 24 26.56 -32.01 -17.82
C LEU A 24 25.04 -31.94 -17.66
N LYS A 25 24.29 -32.33 -18.72
CA LYS A 25 22.83 -32.36 -18.71
C LYS A 25 22.28 -33.31 -17.62
N ARG A 26 22.92 -34.47 -17.39
CA ARG A 26 22.55 -35.40 -16.30
C ARG A 26 22.80 -34.79 -14.94
N THR A 27 23.94 -34.15 -14.74
CA THR A 27 24.31 -33.50 -13.49
C THR A 27 23.38 -32.34 -13.15
N LEU A 28 23.12 -31.43 -14.09
CA LEU A 28 22.18 -30.33 -13.96
C LEU A 28 20.78 -30.81 -13.61
N ARG A 29 20.32 -31.88 -14.30
CA ARG A 29 19.00 -32.49 -14.03
C ARG A 29 18.94 -33.08 -12.62
N ARG A 30 20.00 -33.74 -12.16
CA ARG A 30 20.08 -34.27 -10.78
C ARG A 30 19.97 -33.15 -9.76
N TRP A 31 20.72 -32.08 -9.90
CA TRP A 31 20.70 -30.93 -9.01
C TRP A 31 19.36 -30.19 -9.04
N LEU A 32 18.72 -30.09 -10.20
CA LEU A 32 17.37 -29.53 -10.32
C LEU A 32 16.36 -30.29 -9.44
N TYR A 33 16.34 -31.62 -9.49
CA TYR A 33 15.44 -32.43 -8.67
C TYR A 33 15.78 -32.38 -7.18
N ILE A 34 17.06 -32.43 -6.82
CA ILE A 34 17.52 -32.36 -5.43
C ILE A 34 17.19 -30.99 -4.85
N GLY A 35 17.54 -29.92 -5.56
CA GLY A 35 17.30 -28.55 -5.12
C GLY A 35 15.81 -28.26 -4.95
N HIS A 36 14.98 -28.54 -5.97
CA HIS A 36 13.53 -28.37 -5.86
C HIS A 36 12.95 -29.13 -4.67
N ARG A 37 13.37 -30.37 -4.43
CA ARG A 37 12.89 -31.18 -3.32
C ARG A 37 13.22 -30.55 -1.96
N TRP A 38 14.50 -30.29 -1.69
CA TRP A 38 14.91 -29.83 -0.37
C TRP A 38 14.47 -28.39 -0.07
N VAL A 39 14.64 -27.50 -1.04
CA VAL A 39 14.16 -26.11 -0.88
C VAL A 39 12.63 -26.11 -0.83
N GLY A 40 11.96 -26.95 -1.63
CA GLY A 40 10.51 -27.09 -1.64
C GLY A 40 9.94 -27.61 -0.31
N ILE A 41 10.62 -28.54 0.39
CA ILE A 41 10.21 -29.01 1.72
C ILE A 41 10.15 -27.86 2.72
N VAL A 42 11.11 -26.93 2.69
CA VAL A 42 11.12 -25.77 3.59
C VAL A 42 10.09 -24.74 3.15
N THR A 43 10.02 -24.44 1.86
CA THR A 43 9.20 -23.33 1.33
C THR A 43 7.73 -23.67 1.17
N CYS A 44 7.33 -24.95 1.12
CA CYS A 44 5.92 -25.34 0.99
C CYS A 44 5.03 -24.79 2.13
N LEU A 45 5.59 -24.57 3.32
CA LEU A 45 4.89 -23.96 4.45
C LEU A 45 4.58 -22.48 4.17
N PHE A 46 5.51 -21.75 3.56
CA PHE A 46 5.26 -20.36 3.15
C PHE A 46 4.19 -20.28 2.08
N PHE A 47 4.21 -21.15 1.08
CA PHE A 47 3.15 -21.21 0.07
C PHE A 47 1.79 -21.49 0.69
N ALA A 48 1.66 -22.49 1.57
CA ALA A 48 0.42 -22.78 2.27
C ALA A 48 -0.06 -21.60 3.10
N MET A 49 0.84 -20.97 3.85
CA MET A 49 0.57 -19.78 4.64
C MET A 49 0.05 -18.63 3.77
N TRP A 50 0.69 -18.33 2.64
CA TRP A 50 0.32 -17.21 1.78
C TRP A 50 -1.04 -17.41 1.09
N PHE A 51 -1.38 -18.62 0.65
CA PHE A 51 -2.70 -18.87 0.05
C PHE A 51 -3.82 -18.73 1.08
N ILE A 52 -3.64 -19.27 2.27
CA ILE A 52 -4.65 -19.19 3.35
C ILE A 52 -4.80 -17.74 3.82
N SER A 53 -3.68 -17.08 4.11
CA SER A 53 -3.69 -15.70 4.62
C SER A 53 -4.17 -14.71 3.57
N GLY A 54 -3.88 -14.93 2.28
CA GLY A 54 -4.36 -14.11 1.18
C GLY A 54 -5.89 -14.09 1.08
N VAL A 55 -6.54 -15.24 1.29
CA VAL A 55 -8.01 -15.33 1.34
C VAL A 55 -8.59 -14.51 2.50
N VAL A 56 -7.96 -14.54 3.68
CA VAL A 56 -8.40 -13.71 4.81
C VAL A 56 -8.30 -12.23 4.45
N MET A 57 -7.20 -11.83 3.80
CA MET A 57 -6.97 -10.42 3.42
C MET A 57 -7.93 -9.89 2.35
N MET A 58 -8.63 -10.77 1.60
CA MET A 58 -9.70 -10.34 0.69
C MET A 58 -10.84 -9.62 1.43
N TYR A 59 -11.06 -9.97 2.70
CA TYR A 59 -12.23 -9.52 3.49
C TYR A 59 -11.87 -8.71 4.72
N VAL A 60 -10.66 -8.89 5.27
CA VAL A 60 -10.23 -8.20 6.47
C VAL A 60 -8.92 -7.47 6.21
N ALA A 61 -9.01 -6.16 6.08
CA ALA A 61 -7.83 -5.30 5.94
C ALA A 61 -7.00 -5.28 7.22
N PHE A 62 -5.71 -4.95 7.09
CA PHE A 62 -4.90 -4.62 8.26
C PHE A 62 -5.43 -3.33 8.90
N PRO A 63 -5.47 -3.23 10.25
CA PRO A 63 -5.98 -2.06 10.94
C PRO A 63 -5.36 -0.74 10.44
N GLY A 64 -6.21 0.23 10.18
CA GLY A 64 -5.80 1.54 9.70
C GLY A 64 -6.94 2.54 9.80
N LEU A 65 -6.61 3.76 10.16
CA LEU A 65 -7.57 4.85 10.27
C LEU A 65 -7.78 5.49 8.89
N SER A 66 -8.98 5.42 8.36
CA SER A 66 -9.38 6.16 7.16
C SER A 66 -9.66 7.62 7.49
N ASP A 67 -9.59 8.52 6.48
CA ASP A 67 -9.96 9.93 6.70
C ASP A 67 -11.41 10.09 7.17
N LYS A 68 -12.33 9.25 6.68
CA LYS A 68 -13.72 9.27 7.10
C LYS A 68 -13.89 8.90 8.57
N GLU A 69 -13.21 7.86 9.06
CA GLU A 69 -13.22 7.46 10.49
C GLU A 69 -12.59 8.54 11.35
N ARG A 70 -11.45 9.09 10.89
CA ARG A 70 -10.76 10.18 11.59
C ARG A 70 -11.65 11.43 11.75
N LEU A 71 -12.29 11.86 10.67
CA LEU A 71 -13.20 13.02 10.69
C LEU A 71 -14.43 12.76 11.55
N ALA A 72 -14.99 11.55 11.50
CA ALA A 72 -16.13 11.16 12.32
C ALA A 72 -15.83 11.22 13.84
N ALA A 73 -14.56 11.07 14.22
CA ALA A 73 -14.11 11.11 15.61
C ALA A 73 -13.72 12.53 16.10
N LEU A 74 -13.79 13.55 15.26
CA LEU A 74 -13.45 14.92 15.65
C LEU A 74 -14.70 15.71 16.10
N PRO A 75 -14.59 16.57 17.14
CA PRO A 75 -15.63 17.53 17.47
C PRO A 75 -15.66 18.70 16.47
N ASP A 76 -16.76 19.42 16.46
CA ASP A 76 -16.90 20.62 15.63
C ASP A 76 -15.91 21.72 16.09
N ILE A 77 -15.32 22.44 15.14
CA ILE A 77 -14.40 23.53 15.42
C ILE A 77 -15.15 24.66 16.10
N GLN A 78 -14.64 25.13 17.25
CA GLN A 78 -15.12 26.29 17.98
C GLN A 78 -14.42 27.55 17.42
N TRP A 79 -14.97 28.09 16.32
CA TRP A 79 -14.38 29.18 15.58
C TRP A 79 -14.16 30.45 16.38
N GLU A 80 -15.00 30.69 17.35
CA GLU A 80 -14.91 31.84 18.30
C GLU A 80 -13.63 31.83 19.13
N LYS A 81 -13.05 30.65 19.35
CA LYS A 81 -11.80 30.45 20.07
C LYS A 81 -10.57 30.55 19.18
N VAL A 82 -10.73 30.63 17.84
CA VAL A 82 -9.62 30.75 16.89
C VAL A 82 -9.20 32.22 16.79
N ALA A 83 -8.13 32.56 17.49
CA ALA A 83 -7.62 33.94 17.53
C ALA A 83 -6.49 34.19 16.53
N LEU A 84 -5.65 33.16 16.27
CA LEU A 84 -4.49 33.28 15.39
C LEU A 84 -4.82 32.94 13.95
N SER A 85 -4.13 33.65 13.04
CA SER A 85 -4.11 33.27 11.63
C SER A 85 -3.26 32.01 11.39
N PRO A 86 -3.43 31.31 10.27
CA PRO A 86 -2.53 30.23 9.87
C PRO A 86 -1.06 30.64 9.78
N ASP A 87 -0.77 31.89 9.35
CA ASP A 87 0.58 32.43 9.29
C ASP A 87 1.20 32.60 10.67
N ASP A 88 0.44 33.09 11.64
CA ASP A 88 0.93 33.24 13.01
C ASP A 88 1.24 31.88 13.62
N ALA A 89 0.40 30.88 13.37
CA ALA A 89 0.66 29.50 13.79
C ALA A 89 1.92 28.91 13.12
N MET A 90 2.14 29.17 11.84
CA MET A 90 3.37 28.73 11.14
C MET A 90 4.61 29.44 11.70
N LYS A 91 4.52 30.73 12.03
CA LYS A 91 5.62 31.47 12.69
C LYS A 91 5.92 30.91 14.08
N ALA A 92 4.89 30.64 14.89
CA ALA A 92 5.06 30.04 16.20
C ALA A 92 5.70 28.64 16.13
N ALA A 93 5.42 27.88 15.08
CA ALA A 93 6.04 26.61 14.81
C ALA A 93 7.49 26.70 14.28
N GLY A 94 7.99 27.90 13.98
CA GLY A 94 9.25 28.09 13.24
C GLY A 94 9.21 27.54 11.81
N ALA A 95 8.03 27.36 11.25
CA ALA A 95 7.80 26.82 9.91
C ALA A 95 7.85 27.93 8.87
N ALA A 96 9.05 28.42 8.55
CA ALA A 96 9.26 29.49 7.56
C ALA A 96 9.04 29.08 6.09
N ARG A 97 8.68 27.82 5.85
CA ARG A 97 8.61 27.25 4.49
C ARG A 97 7.27 26.56 4.26
N TYR A 98 6.91 26.37 3.00
CA TYR A 98 5.72 25.65 2.56
C TYR A 98 5.56 24.33 3.32
N PRO A 99 4.50 24.14 4.14
CA PRO A 99 4.29 22.91 4.87
C PRO A 99 3.78 21.79 3.92
N ARG A 100 4.01 20.56 4.28
CA ARG A 100 3.42 19.44 3.56
C ARG A 100 1.90 19.37 3.77
N ASP A 101 1.46 19.73 4.99
CA ASP A 101 0.06 19.76 5.38
C ASP A 101 -0.14 20.78 6.51
N LEU A 102 -1.22 21.53 6.44
CA LEU A 102 -1.64 22.49 7.46
C LEU A 102 -3.14 22.34 7.67
N ARG A 103 -3.53 21.99 8.90
CA ARG A 103 -4.92 21.75 9.29
C ARG A 103 -5.24 22.44 10.60
N LEU A 104 -6.49 22.86 10.76
CA LEU A 104 -7.09 23.31 12.02
C LEU A 104 -8.12 22.26 12.45
N SER A 105 -8.05 21.80 13.68
CA SER A 105 -9.03 20.90 14.30
C SER A 105 -9.01 21.10 15.82
N MET A 106 -9.90 20.44 16.53
CA MET A 106 -9.90 20.52 18.00
C MET A 106 -8.95 19.50 18.64
N LEU A 107 -8.38 19.85 19.77
CA LEU A 107 -7.77 18.96 20.76
C LEU A 107 -8.56 19.14 22.06
N ALA A 108 -9.44 18.19 22.35
CA ALA A 108 -10.47 18.37 23.36
C ALA A 108 -11.25 19.70 23.10
N ASP A 109 -11.18 20.66 24.01
CA ASP A 109 -11.88 21.96 23.93
C ASP A 109 -11.03 23.11 23.34
N GLU A 110 -9.81 22.80 22.86
CA GLU A 110 -8.87 23.80 22.33
C GLU A 110 -8.71 23.66 20.81
N PRO A 111 -8.89 24.73 20.01
CA PRO A 111 -8.58 24.71 18.59
C PRO A 111 -7.07 24.68 18.38
N VAL A 112 -6.59 23.80 17.48
CA VAL A 112 -5.17 23.54 17.28
C VAL A 112 -4.85 23.49 15.81
N TYR A 113 -3.85 24.25 15.39
CA TYR A 113 -3.22 24.10 14.09
C TYR A 113 -2.25 22.91 14.11
N ARG A 114 -2.42 22.01 13.15
CA ARG A 114 -1.57 20.83 12.94
C ARG A 114 -0.73 21.04 11.70
N ILE A 115 0.58 21.13 11.88
CA ILE A 115 1.54 21.44 10.83
C ILE A 115 2.40 20.19 10.59
N THR A 116 2.43 19.69 9.37
CA THR A 116 3.34 18.62 8.97
C THR A 116 4.37 19.18 8.01
N ALA A 117 5.63 19.09 8.37
CA ALA A 117 6.74 19.48 7.52
C ALA A 117 7.13 18.35 6.53
N TRP A 118 7.97 18.65 5.56
CA TRP A 118 8.40 17.69 4.53
C TRP A 118 9.32 16.59 5.04
N ASP A 119 10.03 16.82 6.13
CA ASP A 119 10.80 15.83 6.88
C ASP A 119 9.93 14.92 7.77
N SER A 120 8.61 15.05 7.64
CA SER A 120 7.59 14.37 8.43
C SER A 120 7.51 14.81 9.91
N LYS A 121 8.24 15.86 10.31
CA LYS A 121 8.07 16.47 11.63
C LYS A 121 6.65 17.03 11.73
N ARG A 122 5.97 16.72 12.84
CA ARG A 122 4.62 17.19 13.16
C ARG A 122 4.67 18.12 14.35
N GLN A 123 3.93 19.23 14.27
CA GLN A 123 3.79 20.22 15.33
C GLN A 123 2.32 20.55 15.52
N ALA A 124 1.94 20.76 16.75
CA ALA A 124 0.61 21.22 17.14
C ALA A 124 0.75 22.58 17.82
N ILE A 125 0.00 23.56 17.38
CA ILE A 125 0.06 24.96 17.85
C ILE A 125 -1.34 25.35 18.27
N SER A 126 -1.51 25.84 19.51
CA SER A 126 -2.78 26.42 19.97
C SER A 126 -3.21 27.55 19.04
N ALA A 127 -4.41 27.44 18.51
CA ALA A 127 -4.97 28.49 17.65
C ALA A 127 -5.52 29.68 18.47
N ALA A 128 -5.57 29.54 19.79
CA ALA A 128 -5.99 30.60 20.70
C ALA A 128 -4.85 31.55 21.10
N ASP A 129 -3.66 31.00 21.38
CA ASP A 129 -2.55 31.80 21.98
C ASP A 129 -1.19 31.57 21.34
N GLY A 130 -1.06 30.64 20.37
CA GLY A 130 0.20 30.35 19.67
C GLY A 130 1.16 29.42 20.43
N ARG A 131 0.76 28.89 21.55
CA ARG A 131 1.55 27.95 22.35
C ARG A 131 1.83 26.67 21.58
N VAL A 132 3.10 26.24 21.54
CA VAL A 132 3.49 24.96 20.96
C VAL A 132 3.06 23.85 21.91
N ILE A 133 2.24 22.92 21.43
CA ILE A 133 1.80 21.75 22.17
C ILE A 133 2.84 20.65 21.97
N THR A 134 3.56 20.32 23.03
CA THR A 134 4.63 19.28 23.00
C THR A 134 4.22 18.00 23.71
N SER A 135 3.17 18.06 24.52
CA SER A 135 2.61 16.93 25.26
C SER A 135 1.12 17.11 25.50
N VAL A 136 0.42 16.01 25.54
CA VAL A 136 -1.01 15.91 25.81
C VAL A 136 -1.18 15.03 27.04
N SER A 137 -2.02 15.46 27.99
CA SER A 137 -2.32 14.66 29.18
C SER A 137 -3.24 13.47 28.84
N GLU A 138 -3.25 12.47 29.73
CA GLU A 138 -4.19 11.35 29.65
C GLU A 138 -5.66 11.83 29.62
N GLN A 139 -6.00 12.83 30.45
CA GLN A 139 -7.34 13.40 30.46
C GLN A 139 -7.74 14.05 29.15
N GLN A 140 -6.83 14.77 28.51
CA GLN A 140 -7.06 15.33 27.18
C GLN A 140 -7.22 14.24 26.12
N ALA A 141 -6.42 13.15 26.18
CA ALA A 141 -6.56 12.02 25.28
C ALA A 141 -7.90 11.28 25.49
N LEU A 142 -8.34 11.11 26.73
CA LEU A 142 -9.68 10.58 27.04
C LEU A 142 -10.80 11.49 26.51
N ALA A 143 -10.66 12.80 26.63
CA ALA A 143 -11.61 13.75 26.06
C ALA A 143 -11.67 13.65 24.51
N VAL A 144 -10.52 13.47 23.84
CA VAL A 144 -10.50 13.18 22.40
C VAL A 144 -11.24 11.87 22.09
N ALA A 145 -10.98 10.82 22.86
CA ALA A 145 -11.61 9.51 22.66
C ALA A 145 -13.14 9.54 22.87
N GLN A 146 -13.67 10.43 23.71
CA GLN A 146 -15.10 10.59 23.93
C GLN A 146 -15.87 10.97 22.66
N HIS A 147 -15.23 11.69 21.74
CA HIS A 147 -15.87 12.12 20.48
C HIS A 147 -15.96 11.01 19.43
N HIS A 148 -15.23 9.91 19.62
CA HIS A 148 -15.27 8.80 18.67
C HIS A 148 -16.67 8.15 18.63
N PRO A 149 -17.24 7.85 17.45
CA PRO A 149 -18.61 7.30 17.32
C PRO A 149 -18.86 6.00 18.10
N ALA A 150 -17.84 5.17 18.24
CA ALA A 150 -17.89 3.93 19.01
C ALA A 150 -17.71 4.14 20.52
N SER A 151 -17.37 5.34 20.98
CA SER A 151 -17.11 5.61 22.40
C SER A 151 -18.34 5.39 23.29
N ARG A 152 -18.17 4.63 24.38
CA ARG A 152 -19.21 4.42 25.40
C ARG A 152 -18.69 4.79 26.79
N SER A 153 -17.56 4.22 27.19
CA SER A 153 -16.87 4.51 28.44
C SER A 153 -15.36 4.40 28.19
N PRO A 154 -14.74 5.44 27.61
CA PRO A 154 -13.33 5.37 27.24
C PRO A 154 -12.46 5.24 28.47
N GLN A 155 -11.53 4.30 28.45
CA GLN A 155 -10.60 4.03 29.55
C GLN A 155 -9.18 3.95 28.99
N PHE A 156 -8.27 4.62 29.70
CA PHE A 156 -6.84 4.49 29.41
C PHE A 156 -6.37 3.08 29.79
N GLU A 157 -5.63 2.44 28.92
CA GLU A 157 -5.02 1.13 29.18
C GLU A 157 -3.51 1.27 29.45
N GLU A 158 -2.76 1.83 28.52
CA GLU A 158 -1.30 1.94 28.60
C GLU A 158 -0.72 2.99 27.63
N ILE A 159 0.57 3.26 27.79
CA ILE A 159 1.35 4.04 26.81
C ILE A 159 2.12 3.05 25.95
N VAL A 160 1.88 3.10 24.63
CA VAL A 160 2.50 2.21 23.65
C VAL A 160 3.53 2.98 22.86
N ASP A 161 4.78 2.46 22.80
CA ASP A 161 5.74 2.92 21.80
C ASP A 161 5.51 2.17 20.48
N ARG A 162 5.50 0.84 20.53
CA ARG A 162 5.26 -0.03 19.36
C ARG A 162 4.61 -1.33 19.79
N ASP A 163 3.49 -1.64 19.18
CA ASP A 163 2.84 -2.94 19.25
C ASP A 163 2.63 -3.55 17.87
N GLN A 164 1.90 -4.66 17.78
CA GLN A 164 1.68 -5.36 16.52
C GLN A 164 0.90 -4.49 15.51
N TRP A 165 0.04 -3.59 15.95
CA TRP A 165 -0.84 -2.80 15.10
C TRP A 165 -0.23 -1.46 14.72
N SER A 166 0.56 -0.90 15.60
CA SER A 166 1.24 0.39 15.43
C SER A 166 2.71 0.29 15.02
N VAL A 167 3.22 -0.90 14.64
CA VAL A 167 4.65 -1.17 14.38
C VAL A 167 5.25 -0.35 13.23
N SER A 168 4.41 0.12 12.30
CA SER A 168 4.87 0.87 11.11
C SER A 168 5.56 2.18 11.48
N ALA A 169 6.68 2.49 10.81
CA ALA A 169 7.40 3.75 10.96
C ALA A 169 6.57 5.00 10.61
N ARG A 170 5.44 4.85 9.92
CA ARG A 170 4.50 5.98 9.66
C ARG A 170 3.96 6.63 10.94
N TYR A 171 3.96 5.90 12.05
CA TYR A 171 3.52 6.39 13.35
C TYR A 171 4.64 7.02 14.19
N ASP A 172 5.90 6.93 13.77
CA ASP A 172 7.04 7.45 14.54
C ASP A 172 6.92 8.94 14.90
N PRO A 173 6.39 9.83 14.03
CA PRO A 173 6.19 11.23 14.39
C PRO A 173 5.13 11.48 15.46
N LEU A 174 4.25 10.48 15.72
CA LEU A 174 3.14 10.58 16.68
C LEU A 174 3.44 9.93 18.03
N ARG A 175 4.53 9.15 18.13
CA ARG A 175 4.88 8.40 19.34
C ARG A 175 5.35 9.29 20.49
N PRO A 176 5.18 8.84 21.74
CA PRO A 176 4.45 7.64 22.17
C PRO A 176 2.94 7.79 22.00
N LEU A 177 2.20 6.66 22.05
CA LEU A 177 0.76 6.62 21.82
C LEU A 177 0.03 6.20 23.11
N TYR A 178 -1.01 6.90 23.48
CA TYR A 178 -1.98 6.43 24.46
C TYR A 178 -2.87 5.38 23.81
N LEU A 179 -2.98 4.21 24.43
CA LEU A 179 -3.95 3.17 24.07
C LEU A 179 -5.19 3.34 24.95
N ILE A 180 -6.33 3.58 24.31
CA ILE A 180 -7.60 3.84 24.98
C ILE A 180 -8.64 2.83 24.47
N ALA A 181 -9.23 2.07 25.39
CA ALA A 181 -10.38 1.22 25.10
C ALA A 181 -11.65 2.09 25.08
N LEU A 182 -12.47 1.98 24.04
CA LEU A 182 -13.68 2.80 23.90
C LEU A 182 -14.90 2.25 24.65
N GLY A 183 -14.83 1.02 25.18
CA GLY A 183 -15.89 0.38 25.96
C GLY A 183 -17.08 -0.08 25.14
N ASP A 184 -16.92 -0.27 23.84
CA ASP A 184 -17.94 -0.78 22.94
C ASP A 184 -17.89 -2.31 22.79
N ASN A 185 -18.93 -2.90 22.22
CA ASN A 185 -19.02 -4.35 22.01
C ASN A 185 -17.99 -4.91 21.02
N ALA A 186 -17.47 -4.06 20.12
CA ALA A 186 -16.45 -4.44 19.16
C ALA A 186 -15.04 -4.45 19.75
N ASP A 187 -14.90 -4.09 21.04
CA ASP A 187 -13.61 -3.93 21.72
C ASP A 187 -12.67 -3.02 20.91
N THR A 188 -13.21 -1.86 20.52
CA THR A 188 -12.46 -0.86 19.75
C THR A 188 -11.41 -0.20 20.63
N LYS A 189 -10.18 -0.15 20.11
CA LYS A 189 -9.04 0.50 20.74
C LYS A 189 -8.55 1.63 19.88
N LEU A 190 -8.36 2.79 20.50
CA LEU A 190 -7.92 4.01 19.86
C LEU A 190 -6.50 4.34 20.29
N TYR A 191 -5.65 4.69 19.33
CA TYR A 191 -4.27 5.11 19.55
C TYR A 191 -4.17 6.62 19.34
N ILE A 192 -3.86 7.36 20.40
CA ILE A 192 -3.78 8.82 20.39
C ILE A 192 -2.35 9.26 20.69
N SER A 193 -1.82 10.18 19.89
CA SER A 193 -0.48 10.75 20.11
C SER A 193 -0.39 11.46 21.47
N ALA A 194 0.54 11.03 22.31
CA ALA A 194 0.84 11.73 23.56
C ALA A 194 1.56 13.07 23.33
N ARG A 195 2.00 13.36 22.11
CA ARG A 195 2.63 14.62 21.73
C ARG A 195 1.66 15.65 21.19
N SER A 196 0.71 15.23 20.37
CA SER A 196 -0.15 16.14 19.59
C SER A 196 -1.64 15.91 19.79
N GLY A 197 -2.05 14.84 20.47
CA GLY A 197 -3.46 14.46 20.59
C GLY A 197 -4.12 14.01 19.31
N GLU A 198 -3.35 13.81 18.23
CA GLU A 198 -3.88 13.25 16.97
C GLU A 198 -4.25 11.78 17.15
N ILE A 199 -5.41 11.41 16.61
CA ILE A 199 -5.77 9.99 16.48
C ILE A 199 -4.88 9.39 15.39
N ALA A 200 -4.06 8.42 15.80
CA ALA A 200 -3.11 7.77 14.92
C ALA A 200 -3.68 6.54 14.23
N LEU A 201 -4.51 5.79 14.96
CA LEU A 201 -5.02 4.49 14.53
C LEU A 201 -6.22 4.11 15.42
N ASP A 202 -7.15 3.35 14.87
CA ASP A 202 -8.08 2.55 15.64
C ASP A 202 -8.00 1.07 15.22
N THR A 203 -8.49 0.20 16.08
CA THR A 203 -8.56 -1.25 15.79
C THR A 203 -9.77 -1.83 16.52
N ASN A 204 -10.44 -2.79 15.91
CA ASN A 204 -11.47 -3.59 16.59
C ASN A 204 -11.04 -5.04 16.78
N ARG A 205 -11.77 -5.81 17.59
CA ARG A 205 -11.46 -7.22 17.88
C ARG A 205 -11.41 -8.08 16.64
N THR A 206 -12.34 -7.88 15.71
CA THR A 206 -12.41 -8.68 14.45
C THR A 206 -11.17 -8.48 13.62
N GLU A 207 -10.75 -7.23 13.42
CA GLU A 207 -9.51 -6.92 12.71
C GLU A 207 -8.30 -7.55 13.40
N ARG A 208 -8.16 -7.38 14.71
CA ARG A 208 -7.02 -7.92 15.44
C ARG A 208 -6.94 -9.43 15.35
N VAL A 209 -8.06 -10.15 15.54
CA VAL A 209 -8.08 -11.63 15.49
C VAL A 209 -7.80 -12.15 14.10
N TRP A 210 -8.50 -11.66 13.09
CA TRP A 210 -8.34 -12.17 11.73
C TRP A 210 -6.98 -11.82 11.11
N ASN A 211 -6.36 -10.71 11.50
CA ASN A 211 -5.05 -10.35 10.97
C ASN A 211 -3.91 -11.24 11.50
N TRP A 212 -4.10 -11.98 12.60
CA TRP A 212 -3.18 -13.06 12.99
C TRP A 212 -3.17 -14.22 11.99
N LEU A 213 -4.24 -14.42 11.23
CA LEU A 213 -4.35 -15.40 10.14
C LEU A 213 -4.18 -14.75 8.75
N GLY A 214 -4.37 -13.46 8.64
CA GLY A 214 -4.30 -12.67 7.42
C GLY A 214 -2.96 -11.94 7.22
N SER A 215 -2.98 -10.63 7.39
CA SER A 215 -1.85 -9.75 7.01
C SER A 215 -0.55 -10.05 7.75
N ILE A 216 -0.58 -10.47 9.01
CA ILE A 216 0.65 -10.74 9.79
C ILE A 216 1.46 -11.88 9.17
N PRO A 217 0.90 -13.09 8.93
CA PRO A 217 1.65 -14.13 8.25
C PRO A 217 1.88 -13.80 6.76
N HIS A 218 0.92 -13.16 6.06
CA HIS A 218 1.06 -12.85 4.65
C HIS A 218 2.26 -11.96 4.36
N TRP A 219 2.45 -10.92 5.15
CA TRP A 219 3.57 -9.99 5.00
C TRP A 219 4.81 -10.38 5.80
N ILE A 220 4.77 -11.49 6.54
CA ILE A 220 5.81 -11.87 7.50
C ILE A 220 6.08 -10.69 8.43
N TYR A 221 5.05 -10.27 9.15
CA TYR A 221 4.96 -8.96 9.80
C TYR A 221 4.93 -8.98 11.34
N PRO A 222 5.62 -9.92 12.05
CA PRO A 222 5.70 -9.86 13.50
C PRO A 222 6.46 -8.61 13.94
N THR A 223 6.03 -7.99 15.04
CA THR A 223 6.61 -6.75 15.57
C THR A 223 8.13 -6.82 15.71
N VAL A 224 8.66 -7.96 16.21
CA VAL A 224 10.10 -8.16 16.43
C VAL A 224 10.91 -7.96 15.15
N LEU A 225 10.40 -8.36 14.00
CA LEU A 225 11.03 -8.20 12.70
C LEU A 225 10.68 -6.85 12.06
N ARG A 226 9.40 -6.49 12.11
CA ARG A 226 8.89 -5.33 11.37
C ARG A 226 9.33 -3.98 11.93
N LYS A 227 9.67 -3.89 13.22
CA LYS A 227 10.24 -2.66 13.82
C LYS A 227 11.50 -2.18 13.10
N ASP A 228 12.28 -3.10 12.51
CA ASP A 228 13.39 -2.79 11.63
C ASP A 228 12.91 -2.95 10.16
N GLY A 229 12.50 -1.85 9.55
CA GLY A 229 11.96 -1.84 8.18
C GLY A 229 12.93 -2.36 7.12
N PRO A 230 14.20 -1.93 7.09
CA PRO A 230 15.23 -2.44 6.19
C PRO A 230 15.46 -3.94 6.33
N LEU A 231 15.61 -4.44 7.56
CA LEU A 231 15.80 -5.88 7.82
C LEU A 231 14.57 -6.69 7.38
N TRP A 232 13.37 -6.23 7.74
CA TRP A 232 12.12 -6.86 7.31
C TRP A 232 12.04 -6.96 5.79
N ARG A 233 12.31 -5.87 5.08
CA ARG A 233 12.31 -5.84 3.61
C ARG A 233 13.29 -6.86 3.02
N LEU A 234 14.50 -6.93 3.58
CA LEU A 234 15.53 -7.88 3.14
C LEU A 234 15.10 -9.33 3.35
N VAL A 235 14.59 -9.67 4.54
CA VAL A 235 14.10 -11.02 4.87
C VAL A 235 12.98 -11.45 3.92
N VAL A 236 11.96 -10.61 3.73
CA VAL A 236 10.83 -10.93 2.85
C VAL A 236 11.28 -11.06 1.39
N LEU A 237 12.20 -10.19 0.93
CA LEU A 237 12.76 -10.23 -0.42
C LEU A 237 13.47 -11.57 -0.69
N TRP A 238 14.29 -12.05 0.24
CA TRP A 238 15.00 -13.33 0.09
C TRP A 238 14.05 -14.52 0.17
N ILE A 239 13.15 -14.56 1.13
CA ILE A 239 12.18 -15.66 1.24
C ILE A 239 11.33 -15.77 -0.03
N SER A 240 10.74 -14.65 -0.48
CA SER A 240 9.92 -14.64 -1.68
C SER A 240 10.71 -14.95 -2.96
N GLY A 241 11.97 -14.49 -3.05
CA GLY A 241 12.87 -14.81 -4.16
C GLY A 241 13.23 -16.30 -4.24
N ILE A 242 13.50 -16.93 -3.09
CA ILE A 242 13.74 -18.38 -3.02
C ILE A 242 12.47 -19.15 -3.41
N CYS A 243 11.29 -18.74 -2.93
CA CYS A 243 10.02 -19.34 -3.33
C CYS A 243 9.76 -19.20 -4.84
N LEU A 244 10.11 -18.06 -5.42
CA LEU A 244 10.01 -17.85 -6.87
C LEU A 244 10.86 -18.87 -7.65
N ILE A 245 12.11 -19.11 -7.22
CA ILE A 245 13.00 -20.12 -7.82
C ILE A 245 12.40 -21.52 -7.70
N VAL A 246 11.79 -21.85 -6.55
CA VAL A 246 11.10 -23.13 -6.35
C VAL A 246 9.90 -23.27 -7.30
N GLY A 247 9.11 -22.21 -7.48
CA GLY A 247 8.01 -22.19 -8.45
C GLY A 247 8.48 -22.48 -9.87
N VAL A 248 9.52 -21.77 -10.33
CA VAL A 248 10.13 -21.97 -11.67
C VAL A 248 10.64 -23.41 -11.84
N THR A 249 11.42 -23.89 -10.89
CA THR A 249 11.99 -25.24 -10.96
C THR A 249 10.92 -26.33 -10.89
N GLY A 250 9.84 -26.11 -10.11
CA GLY A 250 8.69 -27.02 -10.02
C GLY A 250 7.95 -27.16 -11.35
N ILE A 251 7.64 -26.05 -12.02
CA ILE A 251 7.02 -26.04 -13.36
C ILE A 251 7.92 -26.76 -14.37
N TRP A 252 9.21 -26.43 -14.33
CA TRP A 252 10.18 -27.07 -15.24
C TRP A 252 10.23 -28.59 -15.07
N ILE A 253 10.31 -29.08 -13.82
CA ILE A 253 10.27 -30.51 -13.52
C ILE A 253 8.94 -31.12 -13.96
N GLY A 254 7.84 -30.42 -13.72
CA GLY A 254 6.51 -30.85 -14.14
C GLY A 254 6.42 -31.08 -15.64
N ILE A 255 6.91 -30.12 -16.46
CA ILE A 255 6.96 -30.22 -17.93
C ILE A 255 7.86 -31.39 -18.38
N LEU A 256 9.01 -31.59 -17.73
CA LEU A 256 9.89 -32.71 -18.05
C LEU A 256 9.28 -34.09 -17.77
N ARG A 257 8.27 -34.17 -16.90
CA ARG A 257 7.66 -35.43 -16.44
C ARG A 257 6.26 -35.67 -16.99
N VAL A 258 5.56 -34.67 -17.51
CA VAL A 258 4.24 -34.86 -18.11
C VAL A 258 4.34 -35.53 -19.49
N ARG A 259 3.45 -36.49 -19.74
CA ARG A 259 3.33 -37.17 -21.05
C ARG A 259 1.88 -37.11 -21.53
N LEU A 260 1.60 -36.19 -22.43
CA LEU A 260 0.22 -35.99 -22.92
C LEU A 260 -0.12 -36.97 -24.09
N LYS A 261 0.80 -37.20 -25.01
CA LYS A 261 0.58 -38.07 -26.19
C LYS A 261 0.99 -39.52 -25.94
N GLN A 262 2.22 -39.74 -25.50
CA GLN A 262 2.74 -41.08 -25.18
C GLN A 262 2.68 -41.30 -23.67
N ARG A 263 1.54 -41.81 -23.19
CA ARG A 263 1.32 -42.03 -21.76
C ARG A 263 2.31 -43.05 -21.17
N TYR A 264 2.43 -43.05 -19.85
CA TYR A 264 3.18 -44.05 -19.12
C TYR A 264 2.50 -45.43 -19.23
N ALA A 265 3.22 -46.51 -18.99
CA ALA A 265 2.69 -47.86 -19.02
C ALA A 265 1.44 -48.05 -18.15
N SER A 266 1.24 -47.22 -17.14
CA SER A 266 0.04 -47.16 -16.29
C SER A 266 -1.17 -46.47 -16.94
N GLY A 267 -1.08 -46.00 -18.19
CA GLY A 267 -2.10 -45.22 -18.88
C GLY A 267 -2.19 -43.75 -18.43
N ARG A 268 -1.39 -43.34 -17.45
CA ARG A 268 -1.42 -41.97 -16.85
C ARG A 268 -0.52 -40.99 -17.59
N ILE A 269 -0.84 -39.71 -17.44
CA ILE A 269 -0.01 -38.59 -17.93
C ILE A 269 1.21 -38.30 -17.03
N THR A 270 1.19 -38.80 -15.78
CA THR A 270 2.22 -38.64 -14.76
C THR A 270 2.83 -39.98 -14.33
N PRO A 271 4.14 -40.06 -14.04
CA PRO A 271 4.77 -41.29 -13.53
C PRO A 271 4.46 -41.56 -12.05
N TYR A 272 3.84 -40.59 -11.37
CA TYR A 272 3.66 -40.61 -9.94
C TYR A 272 2.29 -41.22 -9.52
N ARG A 273 2.17 -41.55 -8.21
CA ARG A 273 0.93 -42.02 -7.59
C ARG A 273 0.66 -41.28 -6.28
N GLY A 274 -0.57 -41.30 -5.80
CA GLY A 274 -0.96 -40.68 -4.52
C GLY A 274 -0.62 -39.17 -4.49
N TRP A 275 -0.11 -38.69 -3.39
CA TRP A 275 0.20 -37.28 -3.16
C TRP A 275 1.18 -36.69 -4.16
N MET A 276 2.16 -37.48 -4.63
CA MET A 276 3.08 -37.05 -5.68
C MET A 276 2.36 -36.81 -7.03
N ALA A 277 1.34 -37.60 -7.35
CA ALA A 277 0.55 -37.38 -8.57
C ALA A 277 -0.30 -36.11 -8.44
N TRP A 278 -0.92 -35.90 -7.29
CA TRP A 278 -1.64 -34.67 -6.98
C TRP A 278 -0.74 -33.44 -7.10
N HIS A 279 0.41 -33.43 -6.43
CA HIS A 279 1.37 -32.33 -6.49
C HIS A 279 1.83 -32.03 -7.92
N HIS A 280 2.16 -33.07 -8.70
CA HIS A 280 2.61 -32.90 -10.08
C HIS A 280 1.51 -32.34 -11.01
N VAL A 281 0.30 -32.89 -10.95
CA VAL A 281 -0.80 -32.50 -11.83
C VAL A 281 -1.34 -31.12 -11.46
N THR A 282 -1.65 -30.89 -10.19
CA THR A 282 -2.16 -29.60 -9.72
C THR A 282 -1.09 -28.51 -9.84
N GLY A 283 0.19 -28.86 -9.60
CA GLY A 283 1.32 -27.95 -9.80
C GLY A 283 1.50 -27.52 -11.25
N LEU A 284 1.18 -28.35 -12.23
CA LEU A 284 1.16 -27.94 -13.65
C LEU A 284 -0.04 -27.08 -14.00
N ILE A 285 -1.22 -27.38 -13.46
CA ILE A 285 -2.46 -26.63 -13.70
C ILE A 285 -2.37 -25.23 -13.04
N ALA A 286 -2.01 -25.20 -11.77
CA ALA A 286 -1.94 -23.96 -10.98
C ALA A 286 -0.59 -23.25 -11.08
N GLY A 287 0.43 -23.89 -11.62
CA GLY A 287 1.82 -23.44 -11.55
C GLY A 287 2.03 -22.02 -12.08
N ILE A 288 1.34 -21.65 -13.16
CA ILE A 288 1.46 -20.31 -13.72
C ILE A 288 0.91 -19.26 -12.74
N PHE A 289 -0.19 -19.53 -12.06
CA PHE A 289 -0.77 -18.60 -11.09
C PHE A 289 0.09 -18.51 -9.82
N VAL A 290 0.58 -19.65 -9.33
CA VAL A 290 1.54 -19.68 -8.22
C VAL A 290 2.77 -18.86 -8.56
N LEU A 291 3.30 -19.01 -9.76
CA LEU A 291 4.47 -18.27 -10.23
C LEU A 291 4.19 -16.77 -10.34
N THR A 292 3.05 -16.37 -10.92
CA THR A 292 2.69 -14.95 -11.05
C THR A 292 2.48 -14.31 -9.69
N TRP A 293 1.86 -14.99 -8.72
CA TRP A 293 1.70 -14.47 -7.36
C TRP A 293 3.02 -14.35 -6.61
N MET A 294 3.92 -15.34 -6.73
CA MET A 294 5.25 -15.24 -6.12
C MET A 294 6.07 -14.13 -6.75
N PHE A 295 6.05 -14.00 -8.07
CA PHE A 295 6.74 -12.95 -8.80
C PHE A 295 6.20 -11.56 -8.42
N SER A 296 4.91 -11.36 -8.45
CA SER A 296 4.29 -10.09 -8.12
C SER A 296 4.46 -9.73 -6.64
N GLY A 297 4.36 -10.70 -5.73
CA GLY A 297 4.66 -10.52 -4.31
C GLY A 297 6.10 -10.11 -4.05
N TRP A 298 7.07 -10.76 -4.71
CA TRP A 298 8.48 -10.36 -4.68
C TRP A 298 8.68 -8.94 -5.24
N LEU A 299 8.00 -8.63 -6.36
CA LEU A 299 8.07 -7.33 -7.01
C LEU A 299 7.46 -6.20 -6.16
N SER A 300 6.51 -6.50 -5.27
CA SER A 300 5.88 -5.52 -4.39
C SER A 300 6.87 -4.80 -3.47
N LEU A 301 7.99 -5.48 -3.16
CA LEU A 301 9.10 -4.93 -2.37
C LEU A 301 10.01 -3.98 -3.18
N ASN A 302 9.70 -3.76 -4.46
CA ASN A 302 10.47 -2.90 -5.36
C ASN A 302 11.98 -3.24 -5.35
N PRO A 303 12.37 -4.49 -5.70
CA PRO A 303 13.77 -4.88 -5.73
C PRO A 303 14.55 -4.00 -6.72
N GLY A 304 15.73 -3.52 -6.29
CA GLY A 304 16.54 -2.61 -7.10
C GLY A 304 15.95 -1.20 -7.26
N GLU A 305 14.85 -0.88 -6.56
CA GLU A 305 14.18 0.44 -6.58
C GLU A 305 13.76 0.90 -7.98
N TYR A 306 13.42 -0.06 -8.82
CA TYR A 306 13.09 0.17 -10.24
C TYR A 306 11.87 1.07 -10.45
N PHE A 307 10.86 0.96 -9.58
CA PHE A 307 9.64 1.73 -9.73
C PHE A 307 9.71 3.05 -8.98
N ALA A 308 9.32 4.13 -9.64
CA ALA A 308 9.29 5.48 -9.08
C ALA A 308 8.34 5.59 -7.87
N GLY A 309 8.62 6.55 -7.00
CA GLY A 309 7.76 6.89 -5.87
C GLY A 309 6.39 7.42 -6.34
N ARG A 310 5.37 7.26 -5.49
CA ARG A 310 3.99 7.73 -5.75
C ARG A 310 3.80 9.19 -5.37
N ASN A 311 4.62 9.71 -4.47
CA ASN A 311 4.41 11.00 -3.86
C ASN A 311 4.85 12.13 -4.79
N THR A 312 4.11 13.21 -4.75
CA THR A 312 4.49 14.49 -5.36
C THR A 312 5.55 15.15 -4.49
N THR A 313 6.62 15.67 -5.12
CA THR A 313 7.71 16.32 -4.38
C THR A 313 7.29 17.71 -3.90
N ARG A 314 8.04 18.25 -2.93
CA ARG A 314 7.83 19.59 -2.41
C ARG A 314 7.86 20.65 -3.51
N GLU A 315 8.87 20.57 -4.37
CA GLU A 315 9.09 21.54 -5.46
C GLU A 315 7.93 21.57 -6.46
N VAL A 316 7.34 20.40 -6.74
CA VAL A 316 6.16 20.27 -7.61
C VAL A 316 4.95 20.94 -6.95
N LEU A 317 4.72 20.70 -5.66
CA LEU A 317 3.61 21.31 -4.94
C LEU A 317 3.78 22.82 -4.78
N GLN A 318 4.98 23.32 -4.52
CA GLN A 318 5.26 24.75 -4.45
C GLN A 318 4.96 25.45 -5.78
N ARG A 319 5.39 24.87 -6.90
CA ARG A 319 5.05 25.41 -8.22
C ARG A 319 3.55 25.40 -8.50
N TYR A 320 2.88 24.33 -8.15
CA TYR A 320 1.43 24.22 -8.30
C TYR A 320 0.68 25.24 -7.44
N ALA A 321 1.14 25.44 -6.22
CA ALA A 321 0.61 26.44 -5.30
C ALA A 321 0.89 27.89 -5.78
N GLY A 322 1.93 28.09 -6.58
CA GLY A 322 2.30 29.41 -7.11
C GLY A 322 3.11 30.28 -6.14
N HIS A 323 3.55 29.74 -5.01
CA HIS A 323 4.33 30.45 -4.00
C HIS A 323 5.37 29.56 -3.32
N ASP A 324 6.53 30.13 -3.00
CA ASP A 324 7.58 29.50 -2.20
C ASP A 324 7.28 29.56 -0.68
N ALA A 325 6.57 30.59 -0.24
CA ALA A 325 6.12 30.82 1.11
C ALA A 325 4.65 31.22 1.09
N PRO A 326 3.72 30.28 1.26
CA PRO A 326 2.30 30.58 1.24
C PRO A 326 1.91 31.37 2.49
N THR A 327 1.03 32.34 2.34
CA THR A 327 0.57 33.21 3.42
C THR A 327 -0.95 33.22 3.55
N ILE A 328 -1.43 33.15 4.78
CA ILE A 328 -2.82 33.42 5.18
C ILE A 328 -2.74 34.25 6.45
N ALA A 329 -2.53 35.54 6.30
CA ALA A 329 -2.30 36.45 7.42
C ALA A 329 -3.59 36.98 8.08
N THR A 330 -4.74 36.65 7.51
CA THR A 330 -6.03 37.13 8.03
C THR A 330 -6.60 36.17 9.07
N ARG A 331 -7.34 36.70 10.05
CA ARG A 331 -8.16 35.91 10.95
C ARG A 331 -9.19 35.14 10.15
N LEU A 332 -9.35 33.85 10.48
CA LEU A 332 -10.30 33.00 9.74
C LEU A 332 -11.73 33.43 10.02
N PRO A 333 -12.59 33.45 8.99
CA PRO A 333 -14.03 33.66 9.16
C PRO A 333 -14.67 32.41 9.76
N THR A 334 -15.81 32.59 10.42
CA THR A 334 -16.65 31.47 10.85
C THR A 334 -17.48 30.97 9.67
N PRO A 335 -17.27 29.75 9.16
CA PRO A 335 -18.09 29.19 8.10
C PRO A 335 -19.55 29.04 8.52
N GLN A 336 -20.48 29.15 7.56
CA GLN A 336 -21.90 28.97 7.82
C GLN A 336 -22.27 27.53 8.25
N ALA A 337 -21.51 26.54 7.77
CA ALA A 337 -21.73 25.15 8.09
C ALA A 337 -20.68 24.63 9.10
N ALA A 338 -21.14 23.77 10.02
CA ALA A 338 -20.25 23.11 10.95
C ALA A 338 -19.14 22.32 10.24
N ALA A 339 -17.93 22.42 10.77
CA ALA A 339 -16.76 21.72 10.29
C ALA A 339 -15.97 21.13 11.47
N VAL A 340 -15.46 19.94 11.30
CA VAL A 340 -14.60 19.25 12.29
C VAL A 340 -13.11 19.45 12.00
N GLU A 341 -12.79 19.77 10.75
CA GLU A 341 -11.44 20.08 10.31
C GLU A 341 -11.47 21.14 9.20
N ALA A 342 -10.50 22.03 9.20
CA ALA A 342 -10.24 22.95 8.12
C ALA A 342 -8.81 22.75 7.65
N ARG A 343 -8.61 22.36 6.38
CA ARG A 343 -7.31 22.18 5.76
C ARG A 343 -7.02 23.33 4.81
N PHE A 344 -5.81 23.83 4.86
CA PHE A 344 -5.38 24.97 4.04
C PHE A 344 -4.58 24.51 2.85
N VAL A 345 -4.99 24.91 1.67
CA VAL A 345 -4.38 24.60 0.38
C VAL A 345 -4.15 25.86 -0.42
N TRP A 346 -3.17 25.81 -1.30
CA TRP A 346 -2.85 26.93 -2.20
C TRP A 346 -2.91 26.47 -3.64
N LEU A 347 -3.63 27.21 -4.44
CA LEU A 347 -3.82 26.93 -5.85
C LEU A 347 -3.53 28.19 -6.63
N ASP A 348 -2.52 28.14 -7.50
CA ASP A 348 -2.16 29.23 -8.42
C ASP A 348 -2.08 30.61 -7.72
N GLY A 349 -1.33 30.65 -6.61
CA GLY A 349 -1.10 31.88 -5.84
C GLY A 349 -2.20 32.28 -4.88
N SER A 350 -3.31 31.58 -4.83
CA SER A 350 -4.43 31.91 -3.93
C SER A 350 -4.67 30.81 -2.90
N PRO A 351 -4.78 31.18 -1.61
CA PRO A 351 -5.13 30.24 -0.57
C PRO A 351 -6.62 29.89 -0.60
N MET A 352 -6.95 28.66 -0.20
CA MET A 352 -8.29 28.17 0.01
C MET A 352 -8.34 27.40 1.33
N MET A 353 -9.50 27.40 1.97
CA MET A 353 -9.78 26.59 3.13
C MET A 353 -10.75 25.46 2.75
N ILE A 354 -10.35 24.23 2.94
CA ILE A 354 -11.22 23.07 2.73
C ILE A 354 -11.81 22.66 4.09
N ALA A 355 -13.05 23.06 4.34
CA ALA A 355 -13.77 22.69 5.54
C ALA A 355 -14.38 21.29 5.37
N ALA A 356 -14.06 20.36 6.27
CA ALA A 356 -14.58 19.00 6.28
C ALA A 356 -15.60 18.82 7.41
N SER A 357 -16.75 18.24 7.07
CA SER A 357 -17.76 17.81 8.01
C SER A 357 -17.47 16.40 8.56
N ARG A 358 -18.16 16.00 9.62
CA ARG A 358 -18.00 14.70 10.28
C ARG A 358 -18.30 13.50 9.38
N ASP A 359 -19.16 13.66 8.39
CA ASP A 359 -19.49 12.65 7.38
C ASP A 359 -18.46 12.52 6.25
N GLY A 360 -17.41 13.37 6.27
CA GLY A 360 -16.38 13.42 5.23
C GLY A 360 -16.69 14.37 4.08
N THR A 361 -17.83 15.07 4.08
CA THR A 361 -18.15 16.08 3.08
C THR A 361 -17.18 17.24 3.17
N GLN A 362 -16.55 17.58 2.03
CA GLN A 362 -15.59 18.68 1.90
C GLN A 362 -16.21 19.89 1.20
N ARG A 363 -15.97 21.07 1.74
CA ARG A 363 -16.41 22.35 1.18
C ARG A 363 -15.21 23.28 1.00
N PRO A 364 -14.87 23.61 -0.25
CA PRO A 364 -13.85 24.63 -0.51
C PRO A 364 -14.44 26.02 -0.22
N LEU A 365 -13.73 26.78 0.61
CA LEU A 365 -14.14 28.10 1.07
C LEU A 365 -13.04 29.12 0.79
N ASP A 366 -13.42 30.33 0.50
CA ASP A 366 -12.50 31.48 0.52
C ASP A 366 -12.03 31.75 1.94
N VAL A 367 -10.73 31.93 2.14
CA VAL A 367 -10.13 32.09 3.47
C VAL A 367 -10.47 33.42 4.12
N THR A 368 -10.94 34.40 3.36
CA THR A 368 -11.24 35.76 3.84
C THR A 368 -12.73 35.93 4.17
N SER A 369 -13.59 35.47 3.26
CA SER A 369 -15.05 35.60 3.40
C SER A 369 -15.71 34.42 4.09
N GLY A 370 -15.12 33.22 4.03
CA GLY A 370 -15.76 31.98 4.50
C GLY A 370 -16.84 31.46 3.57
N GLU A 371 -17.06 32.10 2.43
CA GLU A 371 -18.04 31.70 1.44
C GLU A 371 -17.54 30.55 0.56
N LEU A 372 -18.46 29.82 -0.06
CA LEU A 372 -18.13 28.71 -0.97
C LEU A 372 -17.33 29.24 -2.16
N ALA A 373 -16.12 28.74 -2.35
CA ALA A 373 -15.15 29.16 -3.38
C ALA A 373 -14.55 27.95 -4.12
N LYS A 374 -15.41 27.21 -4.84
CA LYS A 374 -14.93 26.10 -5.66
C LYS A 374 -13.99 26.60 -6.77
N PRO A 375 -12.81 25.98 -6.96
CA PRO A 375 -11.91 26.38 -8.04
C PRO A 375 -12.55 26.15 -9.40
N THR A 376 -12.37 27.12 -10.32
CA THR A 376 -12.82 26.95 -11.70
C THR A 376 -11.93 25.97 -12.43
N GLN A 377 -12.47 25.31 -13.45
CA GLN A 377 -11.71 24.34 -14.24
C GLN A 377 -10.51 24.99 -14.94
N ASP A 378 -10.67 26.21 -15.46
CA ASP A 378 -9.58 26.94 -16.11
C ASP A 378 -8.42 27.26 -15.13
N ARG A 379 -8.76 27.61 -13.90
CA ARG A 379 -7.76 27.84 -12.85
C ARG A 379 -7.01 26.56 -12.51
N LEU A 380 -7.68 25.42 -12.44
CA LEU A 380 -7.06 24.10 -12.20
C LEU A 380 -6.11 23.74 -13.35
N TRP A 381 -6.49 23.96 -14.59
CA TRP A 381 -5.61 23.72 -15.73
C TRP A 381 -4.42 24.69 -15.78
N THR A 382 -4.63 25.95 -15.47
CA THR A 382 -3.55 26.94 -15.35
C THR A 382 -2.54 26.54 -14.28
N ALA A 383 -2.99 26.15 -13.10
CA ALA A 383 -2.13 25.62 -12.04
C ALA A 383 -1.40 24.34 -12.47
N ALA A 384 -2.11 23.44 -13.17
CA ALA A 384 -1.53 22.19 -13.64
C ALA A 384 -0.32 22.41 -14.59
N THR A 385 -0.33 23.44 -15.43
CA THR A 385 0.83 23.74 -16.30
C THR A 385 2.13 24.00 -15.52
N LYS A 386 2.03 24.43 -14.27
CA LYS A 386 3.17 24.73 -13.39
C LYS A 386 3.78 23.48 -12.74
N LEU A 387 3.09 22.33 -12.78
CA LEU A 387 3.57 21.07 -12.16
C LEU A 387 4.91 20.64 -12.76
N LEU A 388 5.03 20.64 -14.09
CA LEU A 388 6.24 20.31 -14.83
C LEU A 388 6.56 21.41 -15.86
N PRO A 389 7.27 22.48 -15.47
CA PRO A 389 7.47 23.65 -16.34
C PRO A 389 8.25 23.38 -17.63
N ARG A 390 9.00 22.26 -17.66
CA ARG A 390 9.81 21.85 -18.83
C ARG A 390 9.06 20.90 -19.77
N ALA A 391 7.83 20.54 -19.43
CA ALA A 391 7.00 19.64 -20.23
C ALA A 391 5.63 20.25 -20.47
N GLN A 392 5.13 20.14 -21.68
CA GLN A 392 3.78 20.58 -22.02
C GLN A 392 2.75 19.54 -21.60
N ILE A 393 1.55 20.00 -21.24
CA ILE A 393 0.38 19.13 -21.11
C ILE A 393 -0.06 18.75 -22.53
N THR A 394 0.05 17.48 -22.86
CA THR A 394 -0.30 16.94 -24.18
C THR A 394 -1.78 16.57 -24.26
N GLU A 395 -2.39 16.27 -23.10
CA GLU A 395 -3.81 15.91 -23.05
C GLU A 395 -4.42 16.34 -21.71
N GLN A 396 -5.63 16.87 -21.75
CA GLN A 396 -6.46 17.28 -20.62
C GLN A 396 -7.75 16.47 -20.62
N LEU A 397 -7.93 15.65 -19.59
CA LEU A 397 -9.08 14.74 -19.49
C LEU A 397 -9.90 15.02 -18.23
N ILE A 398 -11.20 14.88 -18.32
CA ILE A 398 -12.10 14.80 -17.18
C ILE A 398 -12.64 13.37 -17.12
N LEU A 399 -12.11 12.58 -16.20
CA LEU A 399 -12.58 11.23 -15.99
C LEU A 399 -13.88 11.27 -15.17
N ARG A 400 -14.95 10.75 -15.74
CA ARG A 400 -16.26 10.58 -15.10
C ARG A 400 -16.53 9.14 -14.71
N GLU A 401 -15.70 8.22 -15.21
CA GLU A 401 -15.76 6.79 -14.97
C GLU A 401 -14.36 6.26 -14.64
N TYR A 402 -14.32 5.13 -13.95
CA TYR A 402 -13.05 4.47 -13.65
C TYR A 402 -12.43 3.87 -14.91
N ASP A 403 -11.10 3.91 -14.95
CA ASP A 403 -10.30 3.25 -15.99
C ASP A 403 -9.26 2.31 -15.38
N ALA A 404 -8.41 1.73 -16.24
CA ALA A 404 -7.37 0.79 -15.81
C ALA A 404 -6.33 1.38 -14.83
N TYR A 405 -6.22 2.70 -14.69
CA TYR A 405 -5.22 3.38 -13.88
C TYR A 405 -5.82 4.24 -12.77
N TRP A 406 -7.10 4.57 -12.87
CA TRP A 406 -7.87 5.29 -11.86
C TRP A 406 -9.13 4.50 -11.54
N TYR A 407 -9.10 3.71 -10.48
CA TYR A 407 -10.19 2.81 -10.09
C TYR A 407 -10.22 2.63 -8.57
N ALA A 408 -11.38 2.34 -8.02
CA ALA A 408 -11.58 2.00 -6.62
C ALA A 408 -11.54 0.47 -6.44
N HIS A 409 -10.69 -0.03 -5.52
CA HIS A 409 -10.68 -1.41 -5.06
C HIS A 409 -10.28 -1.48 -3.58
N HIS A 410 -9.05 -1.08 -3.24
CA HIS A 410 -8.57 -1.04 -1.86
C HIS A 410 -8.78 0.32 -1.19
N HIS A 411 -9.02 1.36 -1.97
CA HIS A 411 -9.26 2.73 -1.51
C HIS A 411 -10.31 3.38 -2.40
N ASP A 412 -11.12 4.24 -1.79
CA ASP A 412 -12.04 5.09 -2.54
C ASP A 412 -11.27 6.04 -3.46
N ARG A 413 -11.82 6.26 -4.65
CA ARG A 413 -11.30 7.21 -5.62
C ARG A 413 -12.44 8.10 -6.07
N GLU A 414 -12.23 9.41 -5.97
CA GLU A 414 -13.25 10.37 -6.38
C GLU A 414 -13.46 10.40 -7.90
N LEU A 415 -14.68 10.67 -8.29
CA LEU A 415 -15.08 11.00 -9.64
C LEU A 415 -16.09 12.18 -9.58
N PRO A 416 -16.05 13.12 -10.52
CA PRO A 416 -15.07 13.22 -11.60
C PRO A 416 -13.67 13.61 -11.09
N VAL A 417 -12.60 13.30 -11.85
CA VAL A 417 -11.25 13.73 -11.58
C VAL A 417 -10.62 14.30 -12.87
N LEU A 418 -9.83 15.34 -12.76
CA LEU A 418 -9.06 15.88 -13.88
C LEU A 418 -7.75 15.10 -14.00
N ARG A 419 -7.40 14.72 -15.23
CA ARG A 419 -6.11 14.09 -15.56
C ARG A 419 -5.34 15.00 -16.51
N ALA A 420 -4.21 15.53 -16.05
CA ALA A 420 -3.23 16.22 -16.87
C ALA A 420 -2.15 15.22 -17.32
N VAL A 421 -2.03 15.00 -18.63
CA VAL A 421 -1.03 14.14 -19.25
C VAL A 421 0.12 15.01 -19.75
N PHE A 422 1.35 14.72 -19.30
CA PHE A 422 2.54 15.48 -19.68
C PHE A 422 3.36 14.72 -20.71
N GLY A 423 3.99 15.50 -21.62
CA GLY A 423 4.90 15.02 -22.66
C GLY A 423 6.35 14.85 -22.19
N ASP A 424 6.60 14.70 -20.88
CA ASP A 424 7.92 14.40 -20.32
C ASP A 424 8.37 12.95 -20.63
N ASP A 425 9.66 12.65 -20.47
CA ASP A 425 10.24 11.32 -20.73
C ASP A 425 9.57 10.21 -19.90
N ALA A 426 9.14 10.55 -18.69
CA ALA A 426 8.43 9.63 -17.80
C ALA A 426 6.94 9.49 -18.16
N LYS A 427 6.42 10.31 -19.10
CA LYS A 427 5.00 10.37 -19.48
C LYS A 427 4.11 10.48 -18.25
N THR A 428 4.37 11.49 -17.43
CA THR A 428 3.74 11.69 -16.12
C THR A 428 2.29 12.13 -16.26
N TRP A 429 1.42 11.53 -15.48
CA TRP A 429 0.02 11.94 -15.32
C TRP A 429 -0.19 12.45 -13.90
N PHE A 430 -0.89 13.57 -13.77
CA PHE A 430 -1.41 14.05 -12.50
C PHE A 430 -2.93 13.96 -12.50
N HIS A 431 -3.49 13.51 -11.39
CA HIS A 431 -4.92 13.50 -11.13
C HIS A 431 -5.20 14.60 -10.11
N ILE A 432 -6.17 15.48 -10.44
CA ILE A 432 -6.48 16.67 -9.66
C ILE A 432 -7.97 16.64 -9.31
N SER A 433 -8.28 16.87 -8.03
CA SER A 433 -9.66 17.00 -7.57
C SER A 433 -10.30 18.27 -8.13
N PRO A 434 -11.40 18.19 -8.85
CA PRO A 434 -12.11 19.38 -9.29
C PRO A 434 -12.84 20.12 -8.15
N LEU A 435 -13.00 19.47 -7.01
CA LEU A 435 -13.62 20.07 -5.84
C LEU A 435 -12.64 20.91 -5.02
N THR A 436 -11.48 20.32 -4.70
CA THR A 436 -10.51 20.91 -3.75
C THR A 436 -9.26 21.49 -4.43
N GLY A 437 -9.00 21.12 -5.68
CA GLY A 437 -7.74 21.44 -6.35
C GLY A 437 -6.56 20.56 -5.91
N ASP A 438 -6.77 19.59 -5.03
CA ASP A 438 -5.69 18.71 -4.58
C ASP A 438 -5.14 17.82 -5.69
N ILE A 439 -3.84 17.58 -5.67
CA ILE A 439 -3.23 16.53 -6.46
C ILE A 439 -3.49 15.20 -5.76
N VAL A 440 -4.52 14.47 -6.22
CA VAL A 440 -4.98 13.19 -5.63
C VAL A 440 -4.25 11.98 -6.20
N GLY A 441 -3.41 12.16 -7.20
CA GLY A 441 -2.59 11.08 -7.75
C GLY A 441 -1.51 11.54 -8.71
N ARG A 442 -0.38 10.83 -8.69
CA ARG A 442 0.70 10.95 -9.67
C ARG A 442 1.05 9.56 -10.18
N VAL A 443 1.09 9.40 -11.49
CA VAL A 443 1.41 8.12 -12.17
C VAL A 443 2.32 8.41 -13.36
N ASP A 444 3.49 7.79 -13.40
CA ASP A 444 4.40 7.80 -14.54
C ASP A 444 4.40 6.44 -15.27
N SER A 445 5.19 6.28 -16.33
CA SER A 445 5.30 5.04 -17.11
C SER A 445 5.73 3.85 -16.25
N SER A 446 6.65 4.06 -15.32
CA SER A 446 7.13 3.05 -14.39
C SER A 446 6.00 2.57 -13.46
N ARG A 447 5.20 3.50 -12.92
CA ARG A 447 4.05 3.17 -12.07
C ARG A 447 2.92 2.50 -12.85
N ARG A 448 2.70 2.86 -14.11
CA ARG A 448 1.78 2.13 -14.99
C ARG A 448 2.23 0.71 -15.25
N THR A 449 3.54 0.49 -15.43
CA THR A 449 4.13 -0.86 -15.53
C THR A 449 3.93 -1.64 -14.22
N TYR A 450 4.21 -1.02 -13.07
CA TYR A 450 3.96 -1.63 -11.75
C TYR A 450 2.50 -2.06 -11.57
N ARG A 451 1.56 -1.26 -12.02
CA ARG A 451 0.12 -1.59 -11.96
C ARG A 451 -0.18 -2.91 -12.66
N TRP A 452 0.43 -3.19 -13.81
CA TRP A 452 0.22 -4.44 -14.53
C TRP A 452 0.99 -5.61 -13.93
N LEU A 453 2.22 -5.40 -13.51
CA LEU A 453 3.07 -6.45 -12.94
C LEU A 453 2.74 -6.80 -11.49
N PHE A 454 2.14 -5.87 -10.73
CA PHE A 454 1.72 -6.13 -9.36
C PHE A 454 0.19 -6.18 -9.23
N ASN A 455 -0.52 -5.07 -9.37
CA ASN A 455 -1.95 -5.05 -9.07
C ASN A 455 -2.75 -6.04 -9.94
N ALA A 456 -2.46 -6.13 -11.25
CA ALA A 456 -3.13 -7.07 -12.11
C ALA A 456 -2.77 -8.54 -11.80
N LEU A 457 -1.49 -8.85 -11.57
CA LEU A 457 -1.03 -10.23 -11.35
C LEU A 457 -1.22 -10.70 -9.91
N HIS A 458 -1.17 -9.80 -8.92
CA HIS A 458 -1.27 -10.16 -7.51
C HIS A 458 -2.71 -10.08 -6.99
N SER A 459 -3.36 -8.94 -7.23
CA SER A 459 -4.72 -8.66 -6.72
C SER A 459 -5.82 -8.93 -7.75
N PHE A 460 -5.46 -9.33 -8.97
CA PHE A 460 -6.41 -9.51 -10.08
C PHE A 460 -7.28 -8.28 -10.33
N ASP A 461 -6.69 -7.08 -10.22
CA ASP A 461 -7.36 -5.79 -10.43
C ASP A 461 -7.66 -5.56 -11.92
N PHE A 462 -8.34 -6.49 -12.56
CA PHE A 462 -8.84 -6.32 -13.92
C PHE A 462 -10.19 -5.62 -13.86
N GLN A 463 -10.35 -4.55 -14.62
CA GLN A 463 -11.57 -3.75 -14.64
C GLN A 463 -12.82 -4.61 -14.81
N LEU A 464 -12.78 -5.59 -15.72
CA LEU A 464 -13.88 -6.53 -15.94
C LEU A 464 -14.28 -7.27 -14.65
N LEU A 465 -13.32 -7.77 -13.88
CA LEU A 465 -13.58 -8.50 -12.65
C LEU A 465 -14.09 -7.57 -11.54
N LEU A 466 -13.53 -6.36 -11.44
CA LEU A 466 -13.93 -5.39 -10.43
C LEU A 466 -15.33 -4.82 -10.67
N THR A 467 -15.73 -4.68 -11.94
CA THR A 467 -17.06 -4.19 -12.31
C THR A 467 -18.14 -5.25 -12.05
N TYR A 468 -17.86 -6.52 -12.35
CA TYR A 468 -18.82 -7.61 -12.22
C TYR A 468 -18.57 -8.46 -10.97
N ARG A 469 -18.64 -7.86 -9.79
CA ARG A 469 -18.63 -8.64 -8.54
C ARG A 469 -19.90 -9.53 -8.47
N PRO A 470 -19.81 -10.83 -8.04
CA PRO A 470 -18.69 -11.48 -7.36
C PRO A 470 -17.66 -12.20 -8.26
N ALA A 471 -17.57 -11.90 -9.56
CA ALA A 471 -16.64 -12.59 -10.46
C ALA A 471 -15.18 -12.54 -9.95
N TRP A 472 -14.75 -11.40 -9.43
CA TRP A 472 -13.42 -11.25 -8.82
C TRP A 472 -13.22 -12.23 -7.65
N ASP A 473 -14.19 -12.29 -6.73
CA ASP A 473 -14.13 -13.18 -5.56
C ASP A 473 -14.03 -14.65 -6.00
N ILE A 474 -14.85 -15.08 -6.95
CA ILE A 474 -14.87 -16.46 -7.47
C ILE A 474 -13.50 -16.82 -8.07
N VAL A 475 -12.95 -15.96 -8.91
CA VAL A 475 -11.64 -16.20 -9.55
C VAL A 475 -10.54 -16.34 -8.51
N VAL A 476 -10.43 -15.41 -7.57
CA VAL A 476 -9.37 -15.43 -6.55
C VAL A 476 -9.54 -16.62 -5.60
N TRP A 477 -10.77 -16.99 -5.22
CA TRP A 477 -11.06 -18.20 -4.43
C TRP A 477 -10.63 -19.48 -5.15
N LEU A 478 -11.01 -19.64 -6.42
CA LEU A 478 -10.66 -20.85 -7.19
C LEU A 478 -9.14 -21.01 -7.31
N LEU A 479 -8.44 -19.92 -7.60
CA LEU A 479 -6.97 -19.93 -7.70
C LEU A 479 -6.31 -20.20 -6.35
N SER A 480 -6.84 -19.63 -5.27
CA SER A 480 -6.35 -19.86 -3.90
C SER A 480 -6.54 -21.31 -3.45
N ILE A 481 -7.68 -21.92 -3.78
CA ILE A 481 -7.94 -23.35 -3.52
C ILE A 481 -6.92 -24.23 -4.28
N LEU A 482 -6.72 -23.98 -5.56
CA LEU A 482 -5.73 -24.72 -6.35
C LEU A 482 -4.31 -24.57 -5.79
N GLY A 483 -3.90 -23.34 -5.45
CA GLY A 483 -2.61 -23.07 -4.79
C GLY A 483 -2.48 -23.78 -3.44
N THR A 484 -3.55 -23.80 -2.65
CA THR A 484 -3.58 -24.52 -1.36
C THR A 484 -3.43 -26.03 -1.55
N ILE A 485 -4.07 -26.62 -2.56
CA ILE A 485 -3.92 -28.06 -2.86
C ILE A 485 -2.47 -28.40 -3.23
N VAL A 486 -1.83 -27.58 -4.09
CA VAL A 486 -0.40 -27.76 -4.45
C VAL A 486 0.47 -27.68 -3.20
N SER A 487 0.26 -26.67 -2.37
CA SER A 487 1.06 -26.43 -1.16
C SER A 487 0.86 -27.54 -0.11
N ALA A 488 -0.40 -27.91 0.17
CA ALA A 488 -0.73 -28.99 1.10
C ALA A 488 -0.14 -30.32 0.66
N SER A 489 -0.22 -30.65 -0.66
CA SER A 489 0.42 -31.84 -1.19
C SER A 489 1.95 -31.82 -1.02
N GLY A 490 2.57 -30.64 -1.20
CA GLY A 490 3.99 -30.43 -0.93
C GLY A 490 4.36 -30.66 0.53
N VAL A 491 3.57 -30.12 1.46
CA VAL A 491 3.75 -30.33 2.92
C VAL A 491 3.67 -31.82 3.27
N VAL A 492 2.65 -32.53 2.78
CA VAL A 492 2.48 -33.98 3.05
C VAL A 492 3.64 -34.80 2.48
N ILE A 493 4.10 -34.49 1.28
CA ILE A 493 5.24 -35.17 0.66
C ILE A 493 6.50 -34.91 1.47
N GLY A 494 6.76 -33.65 1.83
CA GLY A 494 7.91 -33.25 2.64
C GLY A 494 7.91 -33.95 3.99
N TRP A 495 6.78 -33.95 4.69
CA TRP A 495 6.62 -34.64 5.96
C TRP A 495 6.89 -36.15 5.90
N ARG A 496 6.32 -36.83 4.89
CA ARG A 496 6.57 -38.26 4.67
C ARG A 496 8.03 -38.56 4.35
N TYR A 497 8.68 -37.68 3.58
CA TYR A 497 10.08 -37.84 3.24
C TYR A 497 11.02 -37.66 4.45
N LEU A 498 10.67 -36.78 5.40
CA LEU A 498 11.46 -36.56 6.61
C LEU A 498 11.26 -37.65 7.68
N ARG A 499 10.17 -38.42 7.59
CA ARG A 499 9.88 -39.50 8.52
C ARG A 499 10.44 -40.88 8.09
N GLY A 500 11.03 -40.97 6.88
CA GLY A 500 11.53 -42.21 6.30
C GLY A 500 10.60 -42.78 5.26
#